data_f5a718247ee0f7c075965693a3554536
#
_entry.id   f5a718247ee0f7c075965693a3554536
#
_cell.length_a   1.000
_cell.length_b   1.000
_cell.length_c   1.000
_cell.angle_alpha   90.00
_cell.angle_beta   90.00
_cell.angle_gamma   90.00
#
_symmetry.space_group_name_H-M   'P 1'
#
loop_
_entity.id
_entity.type
_entity.pdbx_description
1 polymer ?
#
loop_
_entity_poly.entity_id
_entity_poly.type
_entity_poly.pdbx_seq_one_letter_code
_entity_poly.pdbx_strand_id
1 'polypeptide(L)'
;EIIGKQEKIHPYDYEKETVNPRTEAKIFKTSCKFGIMICYDTVFPGVADILTKKGAEILFSPSRILKDRIESCRRYIQVKSLENRIPIIVPNVEDIKFVGNSLIVEITKAEKIVKTKRTEVKGECEESVNITFSNYKTIREQRIEDRNNFQ
;
A
#
# COMPACT_ATOMS: atom_id res chain seq x y z
N GLU A 1 -20.12 7.42 -9.18
CA GLU A 1 -20.54 6.01 -8.99
C GLU A 1 -19.64 5.32 -7.98
N ILE A 2 -20.24 4.58 -7.02
CA ILE A 2 -19.49 3.75 -6.06
C ILE A 2 -19.28 2.38 -6.71
N ILE A 3 -18.04 1.99 -6.96
CA ILE A 3 -17.68 0.70 -7.59
C ILE A 3 -17.52 -0.45 -6.59
N GLY A 4 -17.44 -0.15 -5.29
CA GLY A 4 -17.31 -1.13 -4.22
C GLY A 4 -16.82 -0.53 -2.91
N LYS A 5 -16.61 -1.38 -1.92
CA LYS A 5 -16.03 -1.02 -0.62
C LYS A 5 -15.03 -2.05 -0.13
N GLN A 6 -13.96 -1.60 0.51
CA GLN A 6 -13.04 -2.39 1.32
C GLN A 6 -13.30 -2.09 2.79
N GLU A 7 -13.54 -3.09 3.57
CA GLU A 7 -13.62 -2.98 5.03
C GLU A 7 -12.25 -3.28 5.64
N LYS A 8 -11.95 -2.65 6.77
CA LYS A 8 -10.67 -2.83 7.47
C LYS A 8 -10.53 -4.27 7.95
N ILE A 9 -9.36 -4.88 7.67
CA ILE A 9 -9.09 -6.28 8.02
C ILE A 9 -8.58 -6.35 9.47
N HIS A 10 -7.69 -5.43 9.85
CA HIS A 10 -7.08 -5.39 11.18
C HIS A 10 -7.47 -4.10 11.90
N PRO A 11 -8.53 -4.12 12.74
CA PRO A 11 -8.86 -2.98 13.59
C PRO A 11 -7.70 -2.65 14.55
N TYR A 12 -7.46 -1.35 14.74
CA TYR A 12 -6.43 -0.86 15.66
C TYR A 12 -7.04 -0.39 16.97
N ASP A 13 -6.44 -0.80 18.12
CA ASP A 13 -6.76 -0.34 19.46
C ASP A 13 -8.28 -0.22 19.72
N TYR A 14 -8.80 0.98 19.99
CA TYR A 14 -10.21 1.24 20.26
C TYR A 14 -11.17 0.80 19.16
N GLU A 15 -10.69 0.70 17.91
CA GLU A 15 -11.54 0.19 16.81
C GLU A 15 -11.99 -1.25 17.05
N LYS A 16 -11.25 -2.04 17.84
CA LYS A 16 -11.59 -3.44 18.16
C LYS A 16 -12.91 -3.57 18.91
N GLU A 17 -13.33 -2.52 19.61
CA GLU A 17 -14.59 -2.50 20.35
C GLU A 17 -15.79 -2.19 19.45
N THR A 18 -15.56 -1.53 18.32
CA THR A 18 -16.65 -0.99 17.47
C THR A 18 -16.65 -1.55 16.05
N VAL A 19 -15.54 -2.13 15.60
CA VAL A 19 -15.38 -2.64 14.23
C VAL A 19 -15.10 -4.14 14.27
N ASN A 20 -15.97 -4.92 13.64
CA ASN A 20 -15.70 -6.33 13.43
C ASN A 20 -14.58 -6.51 12.40
N PRO A 21 -13.52 -7.29 12.72
CA PRO A 21 -12.47 -7.58 11.76
C PRO A 21 -13.04 -8.31 10.55
N ARG A 22 -12.48 -8.03 9.38
CA ARG A 22 -12.83 -8.71 8.13
C ARG A 22 -11.64 -9.52 7.64
N THR A 23 -11.91 -10.52 6.85
CA THR A 23 -10.88 -11.43 6.33
C THR A 23 -10.64 -11.26 4.83
N GLU A 24 -11.49 -10.46 4.16
CA GLU A 24 -11.45 -10.34 2.71
C GLU A 24 -10.70 -9.11 2.24
N ALA A 25 -9.61 -9.33 1.50
CA ALA A 25 -8.91 -8.31 0.74
C ALA A 25 -9.43 -8.29 -0.71
N LYS A 26 -10.01 -7.18 -1.15
CA LYS A 26 -10.70 -7.03 -2.44
C LYS A 26 -9.84 -6.29 -3.48
N ILE A 27 -10.03 -6.68 -4.73
CA ILE A 27 -9.49 -5.96 -5.89
C ILE A 27 -10.61 -5.18 -6.55
N PHE A 28 -10.30 -3.94 -6.87
CA PHE A 28 -11.14 -3.05 -7.65
C PHE A 28 -10.52 -2.81 -9.02
N LYS A 29 -11.34 -2.52 -10.02
CA LYS A 29 -10.90 -2.25 -11.38
C LYS A 29 -11.52 -0.97 -11.91
N THR A 30 -10.68 -0.05 -12.36
CA THR A 30 -11.03 1.13 -13.16
C THR A 30 -10.15 1.14 -14.40
N SER A 31 -9.30 2.14 -14.60
CA SER A 31 -8.22 2.14 -15.59
C SER A 31 -7.11 1.14 -15.27
N CYS A 32 -6.97 0.77 -14.01
CA CYS A 32 -6.04 -0.25 -13.51
C CYS A 32 -6.71 -1.11 -12.44
N LYS A 33 -6.06 -2.22 -12.06
CA LYS A 33 -6.47 -3.03 -10.91
C LYS A 33 -5.77 -2.50 -9.66
N PHE A 34 -6.53 -2.21 -8.62
CA PHE A 34 -5.97 -1.73 -7.37
C PHE A 34 -6.55 -2.44 -6.15
N GLY A 35 -5.77 -2.45 -5.08
CA GLY A 35 -6.18 -2.92 -3.76
C GLY A 35 -6.08 -1.82 -2.71
N ILE A 36 -6.81 -1.98 -1.60
CA ILE A 36 -6.81 -1.04 -0.49
C ILE A 36 -6.39 -1.76 0.78
N MET A 37 -5.39 -1.22 1.47
CA MET A 37 -4.96 -1.59 2.82
C MET A 37 -5.27 -0.41 3.74
N ILE A 38 -6.13 -0.59 4.74
CA ILE A 38 -6.57 0.56 5.55
C ILE A 38 -5.65 0.72 6.77
N CYS A 39 -4.79 1.73 6.75
CA CYS A 39 -3.96 2.17 7.87
C CYS A 39 -3.19 1.01 8.53
N TYR A 40 -3.69 0.45 9.64
CA TYR A 40 -3.06 -0.62 10.40
C TYR A 40 -2.87 -1.93 9.63
N ASP A 41 -3.62 -2.16 8.55
CA ASP A 41 -3.43 -3.32 7.66
C ASP A 41 -2.01 -3.38 7.08
N THR A 42 -1.33 -2.25 6.95
CA THR A 42 0.04 -2.17 6.42
C THR A 42 1.10 -2.81 7.32
N VAL A 43 0.82 -2.95 8.60
CA VAL A 43 1.76 -3.57 9.56
C VAL A 43 1.86 -5.09 9.31
N PHE A 44 0.80 -5.70 8.79
CA PHE A 44 0.71 -7.14 8.59
C PHE A 44 1.24 -7.55 7.20
N PRO A 45 2.06 -8.60 7.11
CA PRO A 45 2.67 -9.00 5.84
C PRO A 45 1.64 -9.50 4.81
N GLY A 46 0.60 -10.19 5.26
CA GLY A 46 -0.30 -10.93 4.38
C GLY A 46 -1.19 -10.07 3.47
N VAL A 47 -1.62 -8.88 3.91
CA VAL A 47 -2.61 -8.09 3.15
C VAL A 47 -2.06 -7.65 1.80
N ALA A 48 -0.86 -7.07 1.76
CA ALA A 48 -0.22 -6.65 0.51
C ALA A 48 0.07 -7.84 -0.41
N ASP A 49 0.51 -8.96 0.15
CA ASP A 49 0.78 -10.19 -0.59
C ASP A 49 -0.48 -10.75 -1.27
N ILE A 50 -1.58 -10.86 -0.52
CA ILE A 50 -2.86 -11.35 -1.03
C ILE A 50 -3.37 -10.43 -2.16
N LEU A 51 -3.34 -9.11 -1.95
CA LEU A 51 -3.78 -8.16 -2.97
C LEU A 51 -2.94 -8.26 -4.24
N THR A 52 -1.62 -8.39 -4.10
CA THR A 52 -0.70 -8.53 -5.23
C THR A 52 -0.93 -9.84 -5.97
N LYS A 53 -1.10 -10.97 -5.27
CA LYS A 53 -1.43 -12.27 -5.86
C LYS A 53 -2.79 -12.26 -6.58
N LYS A 54 -3.76 -11.49 -6.08
CA LYS A 54 -5.06 -11.24 -6.74
C LYS A 54 -4.95 -10.33 -7.97
N GLY A 55 -3.77 -9.80 -8.28
CA GLY A 55 -3.47 -9.05 -9.48
C GLY A 55 -3.57 -7.52 -9.34
N ALA A 56 -3.45 -6.98 -8.13
CA ALA A 56 -3.31 -5.53 -7.96
C ALA A 56 -2.08 -5.00 -8.72
N GLU A 57 -2.23 -3.87 -9.36
CA GLU A 57 -1.16 -3.14 -10.06
C GLU A 57 -0.64 -1.98 -9.21
N ILE A 58 -1.46 -1.48 -8.31
CA ILE A 58 -1.15 -0.44 -7.33
C ILE A 58 -1.92 -0.71 -6.03
N LEU A 59 -1.36 -0.30 -4.89
CA LEU A 59 -2.04 -0.33 -3.60
C LEU A 59 -2.25 1.08 -3.05
N PHE A 60 -3.42 1.30 -2.46
CA PHE A 60 -3.72 2.50 -1.69
C PHE A 60 -3.78 2.16 -0.21
N SER A 61 -3.25 3.04 0.63
CA SER A 61 -3.31 2.88 2.09
C SER A 61 -3.78 4.16 2.77
N PRO A 62 -5.10 4.47 2.72
CA PRO A 62 -5.62 5.60 3.47
C PRO A 62 -5.35 5.42 4.96
N SER A 63 -4.77 6.44 5.60
CA SER A 63 -4.18 6.32 6.92
C SER A 63 -4.41 7.54 7.81
N ARG A 64 -4.38 7.31 9.14
CA ARG A 64 -4.27 8.30 10.19
C ARG A 64 -3.10 7.91 11.08
N ILE A 65 -1.90 8.41 10.75
CA ILE A 65 -0.66 7.99 11.39
C ILE A 65 -0.25 9.04 12.42
N LEU A 66 -0.08 8.60 13.66
CA LEU A 66 0.42 9.45 14.75
C LEU A 66 1.84 9.94 14.45
N LYS A 67 2.17 11.14 14.94
CA LYS A 67 3.47 11.80 14.68
C LYS A 67 4.67 10.94 15.09
N ASP A 68 4.57 10.22 16.19
CA ASP A 68 5.60 9.33 16.73
C ASP A 68 5.73 8.00 15.96
N ARG A 69 4.77 7.66 15.08
CA ARG A 69 4.72 6.40 14.33
C ARG A 69 5.10 6.53 12.86
N ILE A 70 5.30 7.76 12.37
CA ILE A 70 5.48 8.01 10.94
C ILE A 70 6.70 7.29 10.34
N GLU A 71 7.83 7.25 11.05
CA GLU A 71 9.04 6.60 10.54
C GLU A 71 8.88 5.07 10.44
N SER A 72 8.25 4.46 11.43
CA SER A 72 7.93 3.03 11.36
C SER A 72 7.01 2.71 10.21
N CYS A 73 5.96 3.52 10.01
CA CYS A 73 5.03 3.35 8.91
C CYS A 73 5.72 3.48 7.55
N ARG A 74 6.58 4.47 7.36
CA ARG A 74 7.38 4.65 6.12
C ARG A 74 8.20 3.40 5.79
N ARG A 75 8.83 2.80 6.80
CA ARG A 75 9.60 1.56 6.62
C ARG A 75 8.71 0.39 6.21
N TYR A 76 7.56 0.20 6.87
CA TYR A 76 6.60 -0.83 6.49
C TYR A 76 6.16 -0.68 5.03
N ILE A 77 5.77 0.52 4.61
CA ILE A 77 5.33 0.78 3.24
C ILE A 77 6.43 0.50 2.22
N GLN A 78 7.66 0.94 2.48
CA GLN A 78 8.80 0.68 1.58
C GLN A 78 9.10 -0.81 1.47
N VAL A 79 9.10 -1.53 2.58
CA VAL A 79 9.30 -2.99 2.60
C VAL A 79 8.19 -3.69 1.81
N LYS A 80 6.90 -3.34 2.06
CA LYS A 80 5.77 -3.91 1.32
C LYS A 80 5.87 -3.67 -0.19
N SER A 81 6.26 -2.46 -0.58
CA SER A 81 6.47 -2.11 -1.98
C SER A 81 7.60 -2.95 -2.60
N LEU A 82 8.73 -3.11 -1.91
CA LEU A 82 9.85 -3.94 -2.37
C LEU A 82 9.49 -5.43 -2.43
N GLU A 83 8.89 -5.97 -1.38
CA GLU A 83 8.51 -7.38 -1.31
C GLU A 83 7.56 -7.78 -2.44
N ASN A 84 6.59 -6.92 -2.72
CA ASN A 84 5.50 -7.19 -3.65
C ASN A 84 5.75 -6.63 -5.06
N ARG A 85 6.82 -5.87 -5.27
CA ARG A 85 7.11 -5.20 -6.55
C ARG A 85 5.92 -4.37 -7.06
N ILE A 86 5.32 -3.59 -6.15
CA ILE A 86 4.10 -2.84 -6.41
C ILE A 86 4.21 -1.41 -5.86
N PRO A 87 3.79 -0.38 -6.62
CA PRO A 87 3.72 0.98 -6.08
C PRO A 87 2.63 1.10 -5.02
N ILE A 88 2.87 1.94 -4.01
CA ILE A 88 1.93 2.16 -2.90
C ILE A 88 1.75 3.66 -2.68
N ILE A 89 0.49 4.10 -2.62
CA ILE A 89 0.11 5.48 -2.28
C ILE A 89 -0.56 5.48 -0.91
N VAL A 90 -0.09 6.34 -0.03
CA VAL A 90 -0.55 6.47 1.36
C VAL A 90 -1.08 7.89 1.60
N PRO A 91 -2.35 8.17 1.30
CA PRO A 91 -2.97 9.41 1.78
C PRO A 91 -3.01 9.38 3.31
N ASN A 92 -2.51 10.42 3.96
CA ASN A 92 -2.46 10.49 5.41
C ASN A 92 -3.11 11.78 5.93
N VAL A 93 -3.94 11.65 6.96
CA VAL A 93 -4.61 12.79 7.58
C VAL A 93 -3.60 13.67 8.31
N GLU A 94 -3.76 14.98 8.18
CA GLU A 94 -3.04 15.97 8.96
C GLU A 94 -3.97 16.68 9.95
N ASP A 95 -3.62 16.67 11.24
CA ASP A 95 -4.25 17.45 12.30
C ASP A 95 -3.30 17.59 13.50
N ILE A 96 -3.81 18.01 14.66
CA ILE A 96 -3.02 18.20 15.88
C ILE A 96 -2.23 16.94 16.28
N LYS A 97 -2.82 15.77 16.12
CA LYS A 97 -2.24 14.45 16.52
C LYS A 97 -1.57 13.71 15.39
N PHE A 98 -2.05 13.90 14.16
CA PHE A 98 -1.60 13.17 12.97
C PHE A 98 -0.67 14.04 12.13
N VAL A 99 0.32 13.40 11.53
CA VAL A 99 1.46 14.12 10.93
C VAL A 99 1.20 14.65 9.52
N GLY A 100 0.11 14.23 8.88
CA GLY A 100 0.00 14.43 7.45
C GLY A 100 1.10 13.66 6.70
N ASN A 101 1.89 14.35 5.89
CA ASN A 101 2.99 13.76 5.13
C ASN A 101 2.56 12.51 4.38
N SER A 102 1.59 12.65 3.48
CA SER A 102 1.19 11.60 2.56
C SER A 102 2.40 11.06 1.79
N LEU A 103 2.37 9.81 1.39
CA LEU A 103 3.53 9.11 0.84
C LEU A 103 3.18 8.43 -0.47
N ILE A 104 4.06 8.60 -1.46
CA ILE A 104 4.05 7.83 -2.69
C ILE A 104 5.35 7.02 -2.74
N VAL A 105 5.22 5.71 -2.85
CA VAL A 105 6.37 4.80 -3.01
C VAL A 105 6.26 4.12 -4.36
N GLU A 106 7.24 4.39 -5.21
CA GLU A 106 7.41 3.79 -6.53
C GLU A 106 8.52 2.75 -6.50
N ILE A 107 8.45 1.79 -7.40
CA ILE A 107 9.54 0.85 -7.66
C ILE A 107 10.37 1.37 -8.82
N THR A 108 11.67 1.37 -8.67
CA THR A 108 12.61 1.66 -9.75
C THR A 108 13.52 0.44 -9.96
N LYS A 109 13.78 0.11 -11.21
CA LYS A 109 14.73 -0.95 -11.59
C LYS A 109 15.86 -0.33 -12.38
N ALA A 110 17.09 -0.50 -11.89
CA ALA A 110 18.30 -0.18 -12.62
C ALA A 110 19.10 -1.47 -12.76
N GLU A 111 19.24 -1.95 -14.01
CA GLU A 111 19.87 -3.24 -14.32
C GLU A 111 19.29 -4.41 -13.50
N LYS A 112 20.04 -4.95 -12.55
CA LYS A 112 19.63 -6.07 -11.69
C LYS A 112 19.12 -5.62 -10.31
N ILE A 113 19.20 -4.32 -10.01
CA ILE A 113 18.83 -3.79 -8.69
C ILE A 113 17.44 -3.19 -8.73
N VAL A 114 16.58 -3.62 -7.81
CA VAL A 114 15.26 -3.04 -7.58
C VAL A 114 15.31 -2.19 -6.31
N LYS A 115 14.91 -0.93 -6.42
CA LYS A 115 14.88 0.05 -5.34
C LYS A 115 13.51 0.68 -5.21
N THR A 116 13.23 1.31 -4.07
CA THR A 116 12.09 2.21 -3.92
C THR A 116 12.53 3.66 -4.12
N LYS A 117 11.70 4.42 -4.81
CA LYS A 117 11.72 5.90 -4.79
C LYS A 117 10.56 6.36 -3.91
N ARG A 118 10.83 7.28 -3.01
CA ARG A 118 9.85 7.83 -2.07
C ARG A 118 9.62 9.31 -2.36
N THR A 119 8.36 9.70 -2.52
CA THR A 119 7.92 11.10 -2.59
C THR A 119 7.02 11.38 -1.39
N GLU A 120 7.35 12.40 -0.60
CA GLU A 120 6.56 12.86 0.54
C GLU A 120 5.77 14.10 0.13
N VAL A 121 4.47 14.08 0.42
CA VAL A 121 3.53 15.15 0.13
C VAL A 121 3.11 15.78 1.45
N LYS A 122 3.46 17.05 1.68
CA LYS A 122 3.22 17.78 2.92
C LYS A 122 2.13 18.83 2.75
N GLY A 123 1.31 18.98 3.79
CA GLY A 123 0.22 19.96 3.80
C GLY A 123 -0.93 19.59 2.88
N GLU A 124 -1.84 20.54 2.70
CA GLU A 124 -2.96 20.44 1.78
C GLU A 124 -2.48 20.78 0.37
N CYS A 125 -2.03 19.80 -0.37
CA CYS A 125 -1.59 19.96 -1.75
C CYS A 125 -1.92 18.74 -2.59
N GLU A 126 -1.91 18.94 -3.89
CA GLU A 126 -2.04 17.87 -4.89
C GLU A 126 -0.64 17.51 -5.39
N GLU A 127 -0.38 16.22 -5.47
CA GLU A 127 0.83 15.68 -6.07
C GLU A 127 0.43 14.60 -7.07
N SER A 128 1.10 14.57 -8.21
CA SER A 128 0.86 13.58 -9.24
C SER A 128 2.13 12.84 -9.62
N VAL A 129 2.00 11.55 -9.87
CA VAL A 129 3.07 10.71 -10.41
C VAL A 129 2.57 9.91 -11.59
N ASN A 130 3.42 9.75 -12.59
CA ASN A 130 3.14 8.89 -13.72
C ASN A 130 3.69 7.48 -13.44
N ILE A 131 2.80 6.50 -13.29
CA ILE A 131 3.17 5.11 -13.04
C ILE A 131 2.96 4.30 -14.31
N THR A 132 4.04 3.78 -14.87
CA THR A 132 4.01 2.89 -16.02
C THR A 132 3.98 1.43 -15.54
N PHE A 133 2.79 0.85 -15.45
CA PHE A 133 2.60 -0.49 -14.88
C PHE A 133 3.35 -1.62 -15.60
N SER A 134 3.58 -1.50 -16.90
CA SER A 134 4.37 -2.46 -17.66
C SER A 134 5.81 -2.62 -17.12
N ASN A 135 6.40 -1.55 -16.56
CA ASN A 135 7.73 -1.59 -15.98
C ASN A 135 7.82 -2.50 -14.75
N TYR A 136 6.71 -2.71 -14.06
CA TYR A 136 6.64 -3.51 -12.84
C TYR A 136 6.12 -4.93 -13.07
N LYS A 137 5.37 -5.14 -14.14
CA LYS A 137 4.65 -6.39 -14.39
C LYS A 137 5.58 -7.60 -14.33
N THR A 138 6.62 -7.62 -15.15
CA THR A 138 7.56 -8.75 -15.23
C THR A 138 8.26 -9.04 -13.91
N ILE A 139 8.77 -8.00 -13.22
CA ILE A 139 9.47 -8.19 -11.94
C ILE A 139 8.53 -8.63 -10.81
N ARG A 140 7.25 -8.26 -10.89
CA ARG A 140 6.22 -8.69 -9.96
C ARG A 140 5.80 -10.13 -10.20
N GLU A 141 5.55 -10.49 -11.45
CA GLU A 141 5.21 -11.87 -11.85
C GLU A 141 6.31 -12.85 -11.42
N GLN A 142 7.58 -12.52 -11.70
CA GLN A 142 8.71 -13.31 -11.22
C GLN A 142 8.73 -13.44 -9.71
N ARG A 143 8.46 -12.35 -8.96
CA ARG A 143 8.43 -12.38 -7.48
C ARG A 143 7.30 -13.27 -6.94
N ILE A 144 6.15 -13.29 -7.62
CA ILE A 144 5.02 -14.16 -7.24
C ILE A 144 5.39 -15.62 -7.49
N GLU A 145 5.99 -15.92 -8.63
CA GLU A 145 6.47 -17.26 -8.98
C GLU A 145 7.50 -17.78 -7.97
N ASP A 146 8.55 -16.97 -7.67
CA ASP A 146 9.56 -17.31 -6.66
C ASP A 146 8.93 -17.70 -5.31
N ARG A 147 7.91 -16.96 -4.87
CA ARG A 147 7.22 -17.27 -3.60
C ARG A 147 6.41 -18.56 -3.66
N ASN A 148 5.73 -18.82 -4.76
CA ASN A 148 4.90 -20.01 -4.89
C ASN A 148 5.75 -21.30 -4.92
N ASN A 149 7.01 -21.21 -5.37
CA ASN A 149 7.94 -22.34 -5.40
C ASN A 149 8.47 -22.72 -3.99
N PHE A 150 8.21 -21.92 -2.96
CA PHE A 150 8.61 -22.19 -1.57
C PHE A 150 7.44 -22.52 -0.64
N GLN A 151 6.25 -22.69 -1.15
CA GLN A 151 5.06 -23.18 -0.45
C GLN A 151 4.78 -24.60 -0.91
#